data_02ed05feb75645e4d829e4bd3ead469d
#
_entry.id   02ed05feb75645e4d829e4bd3ead469d
#
_cell.length_a   1.000
_cell.length_b   1.000
_cell.length_c   1.000
_cell.angle_alpha   90.00
_cell.angle_beta   90.00
_cell.angle_gamma   90.00
#
_symmetry.space_group_name_H-M   'P 1'
#
loop_
_entity.id
_entity.type
_entity.pdbx_description
1 polymer ?
#
loop_
_entity_poly.entity_id
_entity_poly.type
_entity_poly.pdbx_seq_one_letter_code
_entity_poly.pdbx_strand_id
1 'polypeptide(L)'
;KEELFARLAPLAAREGCRSVVYGANMDDLGDHRPGMKAAEERGVRAPLIEAELWKAEIRELSRRLGLPTWDKPSFACLSSRFQYGDRITPEKLRQVDAAEAFLRSLGFRQFRVRHHDRLARLEIPPEEMTRLWRDGRHAAIVRRFRELGYLFVAVDLAGFQSGSANLLLQPRLKASDANHG
;
A
#
# COMPACT_ATOMS: atom_id res chain seq x y z
N LYS A 1 0.30 0.14 14.56
CA LYS A 1 -0.78 1.13 14.82
C LYS A 1 -0.88 1.49 16.30
N GLU A 2 -0.61 0.57 17.17
CA GLU A 2 -0.60 0.77 18.63
C GLU A 2 0.32 1.92 19.04
N GLU A 3 1.57 1.90 18.57
CA GLU A 3 2.55 2.97 18.79
C GLU A 3 2.07 4.32 18.24
N LEU A 4 1.42 4.32 17.06
CA LEU A 4 0.88 5.53 16.46
C LEU A 4 -0.19 6.17 17.35
N PHE A 5 -1.17 5.38 17.80
CA PHE A 5 -2.24 5.89 18.64
C PHE A 5 -1.75 6.30 20.03
N ALA A 6 -0.72 5.60 20.57
CA ALA A 6 -0.08 5.99 21.82
C ALA A 6 0.52 7.40 21.76
N ARG A 7 1.07 7.78 20.60
CA ARG A 7 1.64 9.12 20.38
C ARG A 7 0.60 10.18 20.04
N LEU A 8 -0.49 9.79 19.37
CA LEU A 8 -1.53 10.73 18.96
C LEU A 8 -2.41 11.19 20.14
N ALA A 9 -2.66 10.35 21.13
CA ALA A 9 -3.51 10.70 22.26
C ALA A 9 -2.98 11.90 23.09
N PRO A 10 -1.69 11.92 23.51
CA PRO A 10 -1.13 13.08 24.20
C PRO A 10 -1.09 14.35 23.32
N LEU A 11 -0.82 14.17 22.01
CA LEU A 11 -0.83 15.26 21.06
C LEU A 11 -2.22 15.89 20.94
N ALA A 12 -3.26 15.07 20.79
CA ALA A 12 -4.64 15.52 20.71
C ALA A 12 -5.06 16.31 21.97
N ALA A 13 -4.68 15.84 23.16
CA ALA A 13 -4.94 16.54 24.41
C ALA A 13 -4.22 17.89 24.44
N ARG A 14 -2.95 17.97 24.03
CA ARG A 14 -2.18 19.21 23.98
C ARG A 14 -2.77 20.24 23.00
N GLU A 15 -3.23 19.78 21.85
CA GLU A 15 -3.82 20.63 20.79
C GLU A 15 -5.33 20.91 21.03
N GLY A 16 -5.90 20.51 22.16
CA GLY A 16 -7.31 20.74 22.49
C GLY A 16 -8.29 19.96 21.61
N CYS A 17 -7.83 18.90 20.93
CA CYS A 17 -8.71 18.04 20.13
C CYS A 17 -9.55 17.14 21.02
N ARG A 18 -10.86 17.07 20.76
CA ARG A 18 -11.80 16.24 21.53
C ARG A 18 -11.67 14.76 21.23
N SER A 19 -11.19 14.39 20.06
CA SER A 19 -11.12 12.99 19.63
C SER A 19 -10.01 12.79 18.58
N VAL A 20 -9.39 11.63 18.59
CA VAL A 20 -8.61 11.11 17.48
C VAL A 20 -9.53 10.26 16.62
N VAL A 21 -9.50 10.46 15.31
CA VAL A 21 -10.33 9.72 14.35
C VAL A 21 -9.47 9.04 13.29
N TYR A 22 -9.97 7.95 12.67
CA TYR A 22 -9.31 7.31 11.55
C TYR A 22 -10.33 6.87 10.47
N GLY A 23 -9.86 6.68 9.25
CA GLY A 23 -10.70 6.51 8.06
C GLY A 23 -11.08 5.04 7.76
N ALA A 24 -11.36 4.21 8.78
CA ALA A 24 -11.97 2.90 8.53
C ALA A 24 -13.44 3.07 8.14
N ASN A 25 -13.93 2.18 7.29
CA ASN A 25 -15.29 2.16 6.76
C ASN A 25 -15.89 0.76 6.85
N MET A 26 -17.13 0.56 6.42
CA MET A 26 -17.86 -0.72 6.54
C MET A 26 -17.16 -1.89 5.84
N ASP A 27 -16.50 -1.65 4.68
CA ASP A 27 -15.75 -2.71 3.98
C ASP A 27 -14.56 -3.25 4.79
N ASP A 28 -14.06 -2.48 5.78
CA ASP A 28 -12.93 -2.87 6.62
C ASP A 28 -13.32 -3.85 7.74
N LEU A 29 -14.62 -3.99 8.06
CA LEU A 29 -15.13 -4.87 9.14
C LEU A 29 -14.98 -6.36 8.80
N GLY A 30 -15.00 -6.73 7.50
CA GLY A 30 -14.84 -8.11 7.04
C GLY A 30 -13.40 -8.60 6.96
N ASP A 31 -12.42 -7.75 7.23
CA ASP A 31 -10.99 -8.06 7.07
C ASP A 31 -10.29 -8.18 8.43
N HIS A 32 -9.40 -9.17 8.57
CA HIS A 32 -8.60 -9.30 9.80
C HIS A 32 -7.60 -8.16 9.93
N ARG A 33 -7.99 -7.11 10.67
CA ARG A 33 -7.17 -5.91 10.88
C ARG A 33 -6.84 -5.67 12.34
N PRO A 34 -5.72 -6.23 12.84
CA PRO A 34 -5.29 -6.04 14.24
C PRO A 34 -5.24 -4.57 14.69
N GLY A 35 -5.04 -3.65 13.73
CA GLY A 35 -5.03 -2.23 14.01
C GLY A 35 -6.38 -1.59 14.32
N MET A 36 -7.51 -2.26 14.09
CA MET A 36 -8.85 -1.78 14.51
C MET A 36 -9.02 -1.99 16.01
N LYS A 37 -8.66 -3.18 16.50
CA LYS A 37 -8.68 -3.47 17.94
C LYS A 37 -7.82 -2.48 18.73
N ALA A 38 -6.61 -2.18 18.25
CA ALA A 38 -5.73 -1.19 18.88
C ALA A 38 -6.32 0.24 18.86
N ALA A 39 -7.16 0.59 17.89
CA ALA A 39 -7.85 1.87 17.85
C ALA A 39 -8.97 1.92 18.91
N GLU A 40 -9.78 0.89 18.98
CA GLU A 40 -10.90 0.73 19.93
C GLU A 40 -10.40 0.79 21.38
N GLU A 41 -9.36 0.02 21.72
CA GLU A 41 -8.73 -0.02 23.05
C GLU A 41 -8.21 1.35 23.51
N ARG A 42 -7.98 2.28 22.59
CA ARG A 42 -7.50 3.65 22.85
C ARG A 42 -8.55 4.73 22.64
N GLY A 43 -9.80 4.36 22.47
CA GLY A 43 -10.90 5.33 22.27
C GLY A 43 -10.77 6.13 20.96
N VAL A 44 -10.05 5.62 19.97
CA VAL A 44 -9.96 6.24 18.65
C VAL A 44 -11.22 5.92 17.85
N ARG A 45 -11.91 6.95 17.37
CA ARG A 45 -13.20 6.80 16.69
C ARG A 45 -13.05 6.52 15.20
N ALA A 46 -14.05 5.84 14.64
CA ALA A 46 -14.16 5.55 13.20
C ALA A 46 -15.49 6.14 12.65
N PRO A 47 -15.57 7.45 12.38
CA PRO A 47 -16.82 8.12 12.03
C PRO A 47 -17.52 7.54 10.80
N LEU A 48 -16.76 6.97 9.85
CA LEU A 48 -17.35 6.37 8.65
C LEU A 48 -18.02 5.02 8.96
N ILE A 49 -17.49 4.26 9.94
CA ILE A 49 -18.16 3.05 10.46
C ILE A 49 -19.38 3.45 11.29
N GLU A 50 -19.24 4.45 12.17
CA GLU A 50 -20.33 4.96 13.00
C GLU A 50 -21.53 5.47 12.16
N ALA A 51 -21.24 5.98 10.95
CA ALA A 51 -22.23 6.40 9.97
C ALA A 51 -22.63 5.27 8.97
N GLU A 52 -22.18 4.04 9.19
CA GLU A 52 -22.45 2.86 8.35
C GLU A 52 -22.13 3.07 6.87
N LEU A 53 -21.09 3.86 6.55
CA LEU A 53 -20.72 4.21 5.19
C LEU A 53 -19.80 3.15 4.55
N TRP A 54 -20.21 2.69 3.38
CA TRP A 54 -19.43 1.80 2.51
C TRP A 54 -18.51 2.61 1.58
N LYS A 55 -17.44 2.02 1.13
CA LYS A 55 -16.44 2.68 0.27
C LYS A 55 -17.04 3.26 -1.01
N ALA A 56 -18.05 2.61 -1.59
CA ALA A 56 -18.75 3.11 -2.78
C ALA A 56 -19.50 4.41 -2.48
N GLU A 57 -20.21 4.47 -1.35
CA GLU A 57 -20.95 5.65 -0.90
C GLU A 57 -20.00 6.80 -0.54
N ILE A 58 -18.90 6.49 0.16
CA ILE A 58 -17.86 7.48 0.48
C ILE A 58 -17.30 8.12 -0.79
N ARG A 59 -17.05 7.32 -1.85
CA ARG A 59 -16.59 7.85 -3.14
C ARG A 59 -17.62 8.76 -3.80
N GLU A 60 -18.89 8.36 -3.80
CA GLU A 60 -19.95 9.16 -4.37
C GLU A 60 -20.14 10.47 -3.61
N LEU A 61 -20.15 10.44 -2.27
CA LEU A 61 -20.22 11.63 -1.43
C LEU A 61 -19.02 12.55 -1.66
N SER A 62 -17.80 11.96 -1.74
CA SER A 62 -16.58 12.72 -2.02
C SER A 62 -16.64 13.40 -3.39
N ARG A 63 -17.19 12.72 -4.41
CA ARG A 63 -17.40 13.29 -5.74
C ARG A 63 -18.38 14.46 -5.71
N ARG A 64 -19.51 14.31 -5.02
CA ARG A 64 -20.51 15.37 -4.86
C ARG A 64 -19.96 16.61 -4.13
N LEU A 65 -19.08 16.37 -3.15
CA LEU A 65 -18.40 17.43 -2.41
C LEU A 65 -17.21 18.05 -3.16
N GLY A 66 -16.92 17.59 -4.39
CA GLY A 66 -15.82 18.09 -5.21
C GLY A 66 -14.42 17.76 -4.67
N LEU A 67 -14.29 16.72 -3.82
CA LEU A 67 -12.99 16.32 -3.30
C LEU A 67 -12.13 15.71 -4.41
N PRO A 68 -10.89 16.19 -4.63
CA PRO A 68 -10.03 15.72 -5.73
C PRO A 68 -9.54 14.28 -5.56
N THR A 69 -9.84 13.65 -4.42
CA THR A 69 -9.40 12.29 -4.07
C THR A 69 -10.50 11.24 -4.23
N TRP A 70 -11.67 11.61 -4.74
CA TRP A 70 -12.85 10.73 -4.82
C TRP A 70 -12.60 9.43 -5.62
N ASP A 71 -11.78 9.49 -6.69
CA ASP A 71 -11.43 8.35 -7.54
C ASP A 71 -10.05 7.76 -7.25
N LYS A 72 -9.38 8.26 -6.18
CA LYS A 72 -8.04 7.81 -5.83
C LYS A 72 -8.02 6.31 -5.52
N PRO A 73 -7.12 5.54 -6.16
CA PRO A 73 -6.91 4.14 -5.83
C PRO A 73 -6.50 3.96 -4.36
N SER A 74 -6.87 2.82 -3.77
CA SER A 74 -6.43 2.47 -2.42
C SER A 74 -4.95 2.11 -2.44
N PHE A 75 -4.12 2.90 -1.75
CA PHE A 75 -2.71 2.60 -1.55
C PHE A 75 -2.47 2.19 -0.11
N ALA A 76 -1.88 1.03 0.09
CA ALA A 76 -1.32 0.66 1.38
C ALA A 76 -0.11 1.55 1.69
N CYS A 77 0.27 1.67 2.97
CA CYS A 77 1.44 2.46 3.37
C CYS A 77 2.74 1.93 2.72
N LEU A 78 3.74 2.79 2.55
CA LEU A 78 5.02 2.43 1.92
C LEU A 78 5.74 1.29 2.64
N SER A 79 5.55 1.13 3.94
CA SER A 79 6.11 0.01 4.70
C SER A 79 5.68 -1.36 4.17
N SER A 80 4.52 -1.45 3.53
CA SER A 80 4.06 -2.70 2.90
C SER A 80 4.87 -3.11 1.66
N ARG A 81 5.79 -2.27 1.18
CA ARG A 81 6.67 -2.56 0.04
C ARG A 81 7.89 -3.39 0.44
N PHE A 82 8.11 -3.57 1.73
CA PHE A 82 9.22 -4.33 2.31
C PHE A 82 8.77 -5.74 2.66
N GLN A 83 9.71 -6.67 2.68
CA GLN A 83 9.44 -8.04 3.14
C GLN A 83 9.26 -8.09 4.66
N TYR A 84 8.55 -9.10 5.13
CA TYR A 84 8.50 -9.36 6.57
C TYR A 84 9.90 -9.67 7.11
N GLY A 85 10.26 -8.97 8.21
CA GLY A 85 11.59 -9.07 8.82
C GLY A 85 12.61 -8.06 8.31
N ASP A 86 12.35 -7.38 7.21
CA ASP A 86 13.24 -6.33 6.70
C ASP A 86 13.26 -5.12 7.65
N ARG A 87 14.45 -4.63 7.93
CA ARG A 87 14.61 -3.35 8.62
C ARG A 87 14.21 -2.21 7.69
N ILE A 88 13.14 -1.53 8.03
CA ILE A 88 12.64 -0.35 7.31
C ILE A 88 13.35 0.90 7.88
N THR A 89 14.02 1.65 6.99
CA THR A 89 14.68 2.91 7.36
C THR A 89 14.08 4.08 6.58
N PRO A 90 14.24 5.32 7.07
CA PRO A 90 13.78 6.51 6.34
C PRO A 90 14.37 6.61 4.92
N GLU A 91 15.62 6.18 4.73
CA GLU A 91 16.32 6.19 3.43
C GLU A 91 15.63 5.24 2.45
N LYS A 92 15.38 3.99 2.88
CA LYS A 92 14.67 2.98 2.09
C LYS A 92 13.25 3.42 1.75
N LEU A 93 12.54 4.05 2.69
CA LEU A 93 11.20 4.60 2.43
C LEU A 93 11.25 5.71 1.38
N ARG A 94 12.20 6.66 1.47
CA ARG A 94 12.39 7.71 0.46
C ARG A 94 12.73 7.13 -0.91
N GLN A 95 13.55 6.09 -0.96
CA GLN A 95 13.92 5.39 -2.20
C GLN A 95 12.69 4.80 -2.90
N VAL A 96 11.85 4.08 -2.15
CA VAL A 96 10.59 3.50 -2.66
C VAL A 96 9.61 4.58 -3.07
N ASP A 97 9.44 5.62 -2.26
CA ASP A 97 8.53 6.74 -2.55
C ASP A 97 8.91 7.45 -3.85
N ALA A 98 10.21 7.76 -4.02
CA ALA A 98 10.72 8.39 -5.23
C ALA A 98 10.53 7.50 -6.48
N ALA A 99 10.70 6.17 -6.33
CA ALA A 99 10.46 5.21 -7.40
C ALA A 99 8.95 5.17 -7.78
N GLU A 100 8.05 5.10 -6.79
CA GLU A 100 6.61 5.14 -7.01
C GLU A 100 6.13 6.49 -7.56
N ALA A 101 6.70 7.61 -7.10
CA ALA A 101 6.41 8.94 -7.64
C ALA A 101 6.78 9.03 -9.13
N PHE A 102 7.92 8.45 -9.52
CA PHE A 102 8.32 8.42 -10.92
C PHE A 102 7.37 7.58 -11.78
N LEU A 103 6.95 6.40 -11.34
CA LEU A 103 5.94 5.61 -12.07
C LEU A 103 4.62 6.38 -12.23
N ARG A 104 4.20 7.10 -11.19
CA ARG A 104 3.01 7.96 -11.23
C ARG A 104 3.14 9.07 -12.26
N SER A 105 4.31 9.70 -12.37
CA SER A 105 4.58 10.75 -13.38
C SER A 105 4.54 10.22 -14.82
N LEU A 106 4.82 8.91 -15.02
CA LEU A 106 4.64 8.23 -16.30
C LEU A 106 3.19 7.83 -16.60
N GLY A 107 2.25 8.17 -15.70
CA GLY A 107 0.82 7.93 -15.86
C GLY A 107 0.34 6.54 -15.44
N PHE A 108 1.16 5.74 -14.74
CA PHE A 108 0.67 4.51 -14.12
C PHE A 108 -0.23 4.88 -12.93
N ARG A 109 -1.40 4.25 -12.83
CA ARG A 109 -2.38 4.57 -11.80
C ARG A 109 -2.37 3.59 -10.64
N GLN A 110 -2.16 2.32 -10.89
CA GLN A 110 -2.11 1.27 -9.88
C GLN A 110 -0.82 0.46 -10.04
N PHE A 111 -0.01 0.45 -9.01
CA PHE A 111 1.29 -0.24 -9.02
C PHE A 111 1.83 -0.35 -7.61
N ARG A 112 2.86 -1.17 -7.44
CA ARG A 112 3.73 -1.19 -6.26
C ARG A 112 5.17 -1.42 -6.68
N VAL A 113 6.09 -0.76 -5.98
CA VAL A 113 7.52 -1.02 -6.07
C VAL A 113 7.95 -1.80 -4.83
N ARG A 114 8.10 -3.12 -4.96
CA ARG A 114 8.60 -3.96 -3.88
C ARG A 114 10.10 -3.82 -3.76
N HIS A 115 10.54 -3.49 -2.54
CA HIS A 115 11.95 -3.32 -2.22
C HIS A 115 12.57 -4.65 -1.80
N HIS A 116 13.59 -5.09 -2.53
CA HIS A 116 14.40 -6.25 -2.22
C HIS A 116 15.88 -5.82 -2.27
N ASP A 117 16.28 -4.99 -1.31
CA ASP A 117 17.60 -4.38 -1.21
C ASP A 117 18.03 -3.67 -2.52
N ARG A 118 18.77 -4.34 -3.39
CA ARG A 118 19.22 -3.77 -4.67
C ARG A 118 18.31 -4.07 -5.86
N LEU A 119 17.22 -4.80 -5.65
CA LEU A 119 16.24 -5.13 -6.66
C LEU A 119 14.91 -4.41 -6.38
N ALA A 120 14.42 -3.68 -7.36
CA ALA A 120 13.03 -3.20 -7.40
C ALA A 120 12.18 -4.17 -8.21
N ARG A 121 11.15 -4.77 -7.59
CA ARG A 121 10.16 -5.61 -8.27
C ARG A 121 8.88 -4.81 -8.46
N LEU A 122 8.51 -4.59 -9.70
CA LEU A 122 7.33 -3.83 -10.11
C LEU A 122 6.11 -4.74 -10.16
N GLU A 123 5.09 -4.45 -9.39
CA GLU A 123 3.76 -5.03 -9.51
C GLU A 123 2.88 -4.01 -10.24
N ILE A 124 2.49 -4.32 -11.48
CA ILE A 124 1.67 -3.47 -12.35
C ILE A 124 0.50 -4.33 -12.85
N PRO A 125 -0.74 -3.81 -12.91
CA PRO A 125 -1.86 -4.56 -13.45
C PRO A 125 -1.56 -5.10 -14.85
N PRO A 126 -1.98 -6.34 -15.18
CA PRO A 126 -1.68 -6.98 -16.46
C PRO A 126 -2.08 -6.10 -17.67
N GLU A 127 -3.19 -5.40 -17.58
CA GLU A 127 -3.70 -4.50 -18.60
C GLU A 127 -2.81 -3.26 -18.84
N GLU A 128 -2.00 -2.87 -17.84
CA GLU A 128 -1.05 -1.77 -17.95
C GLU A 128 0.38 -2.21 -18.29
N MET A 129 0.70 -3.51 -18.25
CA MET A 129 2.08 -4.00 -18.44
C MET A 129 2.65 -3.64 -19.83
N THR A 130 1.83 -3.65 -20.88
CA THR A 130 2.27 -3.29 -22.24
C THR A 130 2.76 -1.84 -22.31
N ARG A 131 2.31 -0.96 -21.42
CA ARG A 131 2.73 0.45 -21.36
C ARG A 131 4.20 0.61 -20.95
N LEU A 132 4.77 -0.40 -20.26
CA LEU A 132 6.19 -0.39 -19.90
C LEU A 132 7.10 -0.30 -21.14
N TRP A 133 6.70 -0.92 -22.24
CA TRP A 133 7.48 -1.04 -23.45
C TRP A 133 7.22 0.06 -24.48
N ARG A 134 6.19 0.89 -24.25
CA ARG A 134 5.88 2.01 -25.14
C ARG A 134 6.78 3.21 -24.85
N ASP A 135 7.12 3.95 -25.91
CA ASP A 135 7.79 5.26 -25.83
C ASP A 135 9.07 5.27 -24.99
N GLY A 136 9.80 4.16 -24.95
CA GLY A 136 11.05 4.05 -24.18
C GLY A 136 10.90 4.08 -22.66
N ARG A 137 9.68 3.91 -22.13
CA ARG A 137 9.41 4.01 -20.67
C ARG A 137 10.24 3.03 -19.86
N HIS A 138 10.42 1.78 -20.33
CA HIS A 138 11.26 0.80 -19.66
C HIS A 138 12.70 1.30 -19.44
N ALA A 139 13.31 1.93 -20.47
CA ALA A 139 14.64 2.49 -20.35
C ALA A 139 14.71 3.67 -19.36
N ALA A 140 13.69 4.54 -19.39
CA ALA A 140 13.57 5.65 -18.44
C ALA A 140 13.40 5.14 -17.00
N ILE A 141 12.59 4.10 -16.78
CA ILE A 141 12.39 3.46 -15.47
C ILE A 141 13.71 2.88 -14.98
N VAL A 142 14.41 2.08 -15.79
CA VAL A 142 15.70 1.49 -15.41
C VAL A 142 16.73 2.56 -15.05
N ARG A 143 16.85 3.61 -15.86
CA ARG A 143 17.77 4.73 -15.58
C ARG A 143 17.43 5.38 -14.24
N ARG A 144 16.16 5.79 -14.05
CA ARG A 144 15.73 6.48 -12.83
C ARG A 144 15.89 5.61 -11.59
N PHE A 145 15.58 4.34 -11.67
CA PHE A 145 15.70 3.43 -10.54
C PHE A 145 17.17 3.17 -10.16
N ARG A 146 18.08 3.15 -11.15
CA ARG A 146 19.53 3.10 -10.88
C ARG A 146 20.02 4.35 -10.16
N GLU A 147 19.57 5.53 -10.55
CA GLU A 147 19.86 6.80 -9.84
C GLU A 147 19.36 6.75 -8.38
N LEU A 148 18.27 6.05 -8.13
CA LEU A 148 17.72 5.83 -6.79
C LEU A 148 18.46 4.74 -5.99
N GLY A 149 19.44 4.03 -6.59
CA GLY A 149 20.28 3.04 -5.93
C GLY A 149 19.87 1.58 -6.15
N TYR A 150 18.88 1.29 -7.00
CA TYR A 150 18.59 -0.07 -7.42
C TYR A 150 19.56 -0.51 -8.52
N LEU A 151 20.06 -1.75 -8.46
CA LEU A 151 20.86 -2.33 -9.52
C LEU A 151 19.99 -3.07 -10.56
N PHE A 152 18.92 -3.67 -10.10
CA PHE A 152 18.02 -4.47 -10.93
C PHE A 152 16.58 -3.95 -10.81
N VAL A 153 15.87 -4.02 -11.93
CA VAL A 153 14.44 -3.73 -12.00
C VAL A 153 13.78 -4.94 -12.67
N ALA A 154 12.89 -5.61 -11.97
CA ALA A 154 12.12 -6.74 -12.47
C ALA A 154 10.62 -6.39 -12.50
N VAL A 155 9.88 -7.07 -13.34
CA VAL A 155 8.41 -7.01 -13.37
C VAL A 155 7.88 -8.33 -12.84
N ASP A 156 6.92 -8.25 -11.93
CA ASP A 156 6.18 -9.41 -11.47
C ASP A 156 5.19 -9.83 -12.55
N LEU A 157 5.36 -11.02 -13.10
CA LEU A 157 4.49 -11.54 -14.17
C LEU A 157 3.05 -11.79 -13.70
N ALA A 158 2.85 -12.03 -12.40
CA ALA A 158 1.51 -12.14 -11.82
C ALA A 158 0.81 -10.77 -11.70
N GLY A 159 1.56 -9.70 -11.87
CA GLY A 159 1.05 -8.34 -11.83
C GLY A 159 0.71 -7.84 -10.45
N PHE A 160 -0.11 -6.79 -10.41
CA PHE A 160 -0.59 -6.20 -9.16
C PHE A 160 -1.67 -7.09 -8.53
N GLN A 161 -1.38 -7.59 -7.34
CA GLN A 161 -2.34 -8.37 -6.54
C GLN A 161 -2.51 -7.75 -5.15
N SER A 162 -3.77 -7.55 -4.72
CA SER A 162 -4.04 -7.13 -3.35
C SER A 162 -3.61 -8.23 -2.38
N GLY A 163 -2.84 -7.88 -1.35
CA GLY A 163 -2.40 -8.86 -0.35
C GLY A 163 -1.22 -9.76 -0.76
N SER A 164 -0.56 -9.52 -1.91
CA SER A 164 0.57 -10.34 -2.39
C SER A 164 1.72 -10.50 -1.38
N ALA A 165 1.92 -9.53 -0.48
CA ALA A 165 2.90 -9.66 0.61
C ALA A 165 2.55 -10.78 1.61
N ASN A 166 1.28 -11.15 1.76
CA ASN A 166 0.81 -12.18 2.67
C ASN A 166 1.09 -13.59 2.14
N LEU A 167 1.42 -13.75 0.86
CA LEU A 167 1.85 -15.03 0.29
C LEU A 167 3.07 -15.60 1.02
N LEU A 168 3.93 -14.74 1.57
CA LEU A 168 5.09 -15.16 2.38
C LEU A 168 4.72 -15.73 3.74
N LEU A 169 3.50 -15.45 4.24
CA LEU A 169 2.98 -15.95 5.51
C LEU A 169 2.22 -17.27 5.37
N GLN A 170 1.88 -17.67 4.14
CA GLN A 170 1.25 -18.95 3.90
C GLN A 170 2.29 -20.08 4.14
N PRO A 171 1.92 -21.17 4.83
CA PRO A 171 2.79 -22.33 4.90
C PRO A 171 3.19 -22.71 3.47
N ARG A 172 4.48 -22.92 3.22
CA ARG A 172 4.91 -23.47 1.93
C ARG A 172 4.05 -24.70 1.67
N LEU A 173 3.29 -24.69 0.59
CA LEU A 173 2.65 -25.91 0.09
C LEU A 173 3.77 -26.94 0.04
N LYS A 174 3.70 -27.94 0.91
CA LYS A 174 4.60 -29.09 0.82
C LYS A 174 4.45 -29.59 -0.60
N ALA A 175 5.56 -29.70 -1.30
CA ALA A 175 5.63 -30.48 -2.54
C ALA A 175 5.24 -31.92 -2.15
N SER A 176 3.94 -32.16 -2.08
CA SER A 176 3.38 -33.49 -1.84
C SER A 176 2.95 -34.03 -3.18
N ASP A 177 3.66 -35.12 -3.57
CA ASP A 177 3.15 -36.18 -4.40
C ASP A 177 2.88 -35.92 -5.87
N ALA A 178 3.95 -35.51 -6.58
CA ALA A 178 4.09 -35.89 -7.98
C ALA A 178 4.98 -37.15 -8.06
N ASN A 179 4.52 -38.22 -7.44
CA ASN A 179 5.07 -39.55 -7.72
C ASN A 179 3.98 -40.59 -7.39
N HIS A 180 3.20 -40.96 -8.38
CA HIS A 180 2.57 -42.28 -8.59
C HIS A 180 1.67 -42.20 -9.84
N GLY A 181 2.12 -42.84 -10.90
CA GLY A 181 1.34 -43.11 -12.11
C GLY A 181 2.18 -43.18 -13.35
#